data_84ad37d246e97976979bfe07c74e151c
#
_entry.id   84ad37d246e97976979bfe07c74e151c
#
_cell.length_a   1.000
_cell.length_b   1.000
_cell.length_c   1.000
_cell.angle_alpha   90.00
_cell.angle_beta   90.00
_cell.angle_gamma   90.00
#
_symmetry.space_group_name_H-M   'P 1'
#
loop_
_entity.id
_entity.type
_entity.pdbx_description
1 polymer ?
#
loop_
_entity_poly.entity_id
_entity_poly.type
_entity_poly.pdbx_seq_one_letter_code
_entity_poly.pdbx_strand_id
1 'polypeptide(L)'
;MATNPRISNGSARRALRKRVAAMGLPCGICGGPIDYSLPAGHPMSYELDEIVPVSRWREGGYASPQQCALDPRNVRPAHRLCNQKRGNGKNRKKTPVQVKPVYKHSREW
;
A
#
# COMPACT_ATOMS: atom_id res chain seq x y z
N MET A 1 -8.29 7.13 -23.62
CA MET A 1 -7.43 7.83 -22.86
C MET A 1 -6.95 7.10 -21.63
N ALA A 2 -5.72 7.00 -21.48
CA ALA A 2 -5.20 6.28 -20.37
C ALA A 2 -5.18 7.14 -19.14
N THR A 3 -5.74 6.69 -18.06
CA THR A 3 -5.67 7.40 -16.83
C THR A 3 -5.07 6.55 -15.78
N ASN A 4 -4.46 7.19 -14.84
CA ASN A 4 -3.93 6.50 -13.70
C ASN A 4 -5.10 5.94 -12.89
N PRO A 5 -5.16 4.64 -12.66
CA PRO A 5 -6.29 4.06 -11.92
C PRO A 5 -6.48 4.68 -10.55
N ARG A 6 -5.42 5.13 -9.91
CA ARG A 6 -5.56 5.76 -8.61
C ARG A 6 -6.31 7.05 -8.71
N ILE A 7 -6.11 7.77 -9.78
CA ILE A 7 -6.78 9.05 -9.96
C ILE A 7 -8.22 8.84 -10.39
N SER A 8 -8.45 7.94 -11.33
CA SER A 8 -9.80 7.71 -11.81
C SER A 8 -10.71 7.08 -10.77
N ASN A 9 -10.13 6.50 -9.74
CA ASN A 9 -10.92 5.89 -8.67
C ASN A 9 -10.69 6.62 -7.36
N GLY A 10 -10.59 7.94 -7.41
CA GLY A 10 -10.21 8.73 -6.26
C GLY A 10 -11.08 8.52 -5.03
N SER A 11 -12.40 8.47 -5.22
CA SER A 11 -13.29 8.25 -4.08
C SER A 11 -13.10 6.90 -3.44
N ALA A 12 -13.01 5.86 -4.26
CA ALA A 12 -12.83 4.52 -3.74
C ALA A 12 -11.48 4.38 -3.07
N ARG A 13 -10.48 5.02 -3.63
CA ARG A 13 -9.15 4.97 -3.05
C ARG A 13 -9.10 5.68 -1.70
N ARG A 14 -9.79 6.80 -1.59
CA ARG A 14 -9.85 7.52 -0.33
C ARG A 14 -10.58 6.70 0.74
N ALA A 15 -11.63 6.00 0.33
CA ALA A 15 -12.36 5.15 1.27
C ALA A 15 -11.48 4.01 1.76
N LEU A 16 -10.71 3.41 0.86
CA LEU A 16 -9.82 2.34 1.21
C LEU A 16 -8.73 2.85 2.16
N ARG A 17 -8.20 4.01 1.90
CA ARG A 17 -7.19 4.62 2.74
C ARG A 17 -7.73 4.85 4.16
N LYS A 18 -8.97 5.28 4.28
CA LYS A 18 -9.58 5.48 5.58
C LYS A 18 -9.81 4.17 6.31
N ARG A 19 -10.22 3.16 5.58
CA ARG A 19 -10.45 1.86 6.20
C ARG A 19 -9.17 1.30 6.78
N VAL A 20 -8.08 1.39 6.03
CA VAL A 20 -6.80 0.87 6.50
C VAL A 20 -6.30 1.67 7.70
N ALA A 21 -6.46 2.99 7.65
CA ALA A 21 -6.04 3.81 8.78
C ALA A 21 -6.80 3.45 10.05
N ALA A 22 -8.08 3.13 9.90
CA ALA A 22 -8.91 2.80 11.06
C ALA A 22 -8.48 1.50 11.75
N MET A 23 -7.73 0.67 11.06
CA MET A 23 -7.25 -0.54 11.67
C MET A 23 -6.08 -0.32 12.63
N GLY A 24 -5.41 0.82 12.52
CA GLY A 24 -4.32 1.15 13.43
C GLY A 24 -3.12 0.22 13.34
N LEU A 25 -2.90 -0.36 12.17
CA LEU A 25 -1.83 -1.33 12.02
C LEU A 25 -0.46 -0.67 11.96
N PRO A 26 0.60 -1.40 12.28
CA PRO A 26 1.95 -0.86 12.13
C PRO A 26 2.37 -0.81 10.67
N CYS A 27 3.48 -0.14 10.42
CA CYS A 27 4.01 -0.03 9.07
C CYS A 27 4.30 -1.42 8.50
N GLY A 28 3.78 -1.67 7.32
CA GLY A 28 3.97 -2.96 6.68
C GLY A 28 5.37 -3.16 6.13
N ILE A 29 6.18 -2.13 6.13
CA ILE A 29 7.54 -2.20 5.62
C ILE A 29 8.55 -2.35 6.76
N CYS A 30 8.50 -1.49 7.75
CA CYS A 30 9.47 -1.56 8.85
C CYS A 30 8.93 -2.17 10.13
N GLY A 31 7.62 -2.38 10.20
CA GLY A 31 7.02 -2.98 11.39
C GLY A 31 6.80 -2.05 12.56
N GLY A 32 7.24 -0.81 12.45
CA GLY A 32 7.08 0.13 13.56
C GLY A 32 5.73 0.80 13.59
N PRO A 33 5.37 1.38 14.72
CA PRO A 33 4.06 2.00 14.84
C PRO A 33 3.94 3.23 13.94
N ILE A 34 2.73 3.51 13.49
CA ILE A 34 2.46 4.66 12.68
C ILE A 34 1.59 5.62 13.46
N ASP A 35 1.97 6.88 13.47
CA ASP A 35 1.15 7.93 14.07
C ASP A 35 0.22 8.46 12.98
N TYR A 36 -1.00 7.98 12.99
CA TYR A 36 -1.97 8.33 11.95
C TYR A 36 -2.47 9.76 12.04
N SER A 37 -2.08 10.49 13.07
CA SER A 37 -2.49 11.88 13.21
C SER A 37 -1.54 12.86 12.51
N LEU A 38 -0.41 12.38 12.03
CA LEU A 38 0.54 13.28 11.39
C LEU A 38 0.00 13.80 10.06
N PRO A 39 0.31 15.04 9.71
CA PRO A 39 -0.20 15.60 8.48
C PRO A 39 0.46 14.97 7.25
N ALA A 40 -0.27 15.00 6.16
CA ALA A 40 0.24 14.48 4.91
C ALA A 40 1.54 15.21 4.56
N GLY A 41 2.50 14.49 4.04
CA GLY A 41 3.79 15.06 3.69
C GLY A 41 4.84 14.93 4.77
N HIS A 42 4.44 14.69 6.00
CA HIS A 42 5.40 14.44 7.06
C HIS A 42 6.14 13.13 6.75
N PRO A 43 7.46 13.06 6.95
CA PRO A 43 8.20 11.84 6.61
C PRO A 43 7.67 10.57 7.24
N MET A 44 7.11 10.67 8.43
CA MET A 44 6.59 9.50 9.13
C MET A 44 5.08 9.37 9.02
N SER A 45 4.45 10.15 8.15
CA SER A 45 3.01 10.08 8.00
C SER A 45 2.59 8.78 7.34
N TYR A 46 1.33 8.45 7.55
CA TYR A 46 0.75 7.26 6.95
C TYR A 46 0.55 7.42 5.45
N GLU A 47 0.94 6.39 4.72
CA GLU A 47 0.62 6.29 3.30
C GLU A 47 0.11 4.89 3.03
N LEU A 48 -0.77 4.78 2.05
CA LEU A 48 -1.28 3.48 1.64
C LEU A 48 -0.33 2.91 0.60
N ASP A 49 0.29 1.81 0.92
CA ASP A 49 1.28 1.17 0.06
C ASP A 49 0.67 -0.04 -0.63
N GLU A 50 1.02 -0.27 -1.88
CA GLU A 50 0.58 -1.44 -2.61
C GLU A 50 1.69 -2.48 -2.63
N ILE A 51 1.34 -3.71 -2.33
CA ILE A 51 2.30 -4.79 -2.33
C ILE A 51 2.71 -5.09 -3.75
N VAL A 52 1.71 -5.28 -4.62
CA VAL A 52 1.95 -5.37 -6.04
C VAL A 52 1.64 -4.00 -6.61
N PRO A 53 2.61 -3.31 -7.18
CA PRO A 53 2.35 -1.98 -7.71
C PRO A 53 1.34 -2.05 -8.84
N VAL A 54 0.55 -1.01 -8.96
CA VAL A 54 -0.45 -0.96 -10.01
C VAL A 54 0.19 -1.12 -11.39
N SER A 55 1.39 -0.61 -11.59
CA SER A 55 2.07 -0.75 -12.87
C SER A 55 2.41 -2.20 -13.21
N ARG A 56 2.34 -3.07 -12.23
CA ARG A 56 2.68 -4.48 -12.41
C ARG A 56 1.50 -5.38 -12.05
N TRP A 57 0.31 -4.91 -12.29
CA TRP A 57 -0.90 -5.58 -11.86
C TRP A 57 -1.02 -7.02 -12.38
N ARG A 58 -0.47 -7.29 -13.57
CA ARG A 58 -0.54 -8.63 -14.11
C ARG A 58 0.27 -9.62 -13.30
N GLU A 59 1.34 -9.17 -12.71
CA GLU A 59 2.19 -10.05 -11.90
C GLU A 59 1.48 -10.51 -10.65
N GLY A 60 0.52 -9.75 -10.19
CA GLY A 60 -0.27 -10.12 -9.03
C GLY A 60 -1.49 -10.96 -9.36
N GLY A 61 -1.68 -11.28 -10.62
CA GLY A 61 -2.83 -12.08 -11.01
C GLY A 61 -4.13 -11.30 -11.14
N TYR A 62 -4.06 -9.99 -11.20
CA TYR A 62 -5.26 -9.17 -11.30
C TYR A 62 -5.78 -9.11 -12.73
N ALA A 63 -7.06 -8.88 -12.87
CA ALA A 63 -7.68 -8.77 -14.17
C ALA A 63 -7.57 -7.36 -14.74
N SER A 64 -7.28 -6.38 -13.91
CA SER A 64 -7.17 -4.99 -14.36
C SER A 64 -6.36 -4.18 -13.37
N PRO A 65 -5.83 -3.04 -13.79
CA PRO A 65 -5.10 -2.17 -12.87
C PRO A 65 -6.00 -1.65 -11.76
N GLN A 66 -7.28 -1.40 -12.05
CA GLN A 66 -8.20 -0.92 -11.03
C GLN A 66 -8.41 -1.97 -9.94
N GLN A 67 -8.50 -3.21 -10.34
CA GLN A 67 -8.68 -4.27 -9.38
C GLN A 67 -7.47 -4.36 -8.46
N CYS A 68 -6.28 -4.19 -9.02
CA CYS A 68 -5.05 -4.18 -8.24
C CYS A 68 -5.03 -3.00 -7.26
N ALA A 69 -5.40 -1.84 -7.74
CA ALA A 69 -5.34 -0.62 -6.94
C ALA A 69 -6.32 -0.61 -5.78
N LEU A 70 -7.42 -1.32 -5.90
CA LEU A 70 -8.49 -1.26 -4.92
C LEU A 70 -8.67 -2.54 -4.10
N ASP A 71 -7.78 -3.50 -4.27
CA ASP A 71 -7.88 -4.74 -3.52
C ASP A 71 -7.39 -4.52 -2.09
N PRO A 72 -8.27 -4.66 -1.10
CA PRO A 72 -7.84 -4.46 0.29
C PRO A 72 -6.70 -5.39 0.72
N ARG A 73 -6.56 -6.53 0.04
CA ARG A 73 -5.51 -7.46 0.39
C ARG A 73 -4.18 -7.12 -0.25
N ASN A 74 -4.19 -6.17 -1.18
CA ASN A 74 -2.97 -5.74 -1.84
C ASN A 74 -2.42 -4.44 -1.25
N VAL A 75 -3.04 -3.92 -0.20
CA VAL A 75 -2.60 -2.67 0.39
C VAL A 75 -2.24 -2.87 1.84
N ARG A 76 -1.40 -1.98 2.32
CA ARG A 76 -0.99 -1.98 3.71
C ARG A 76 -0.59 -0.57 4.09
N PRO A 77 -0.65 -0.24 5.37
CA PRO A 77 -0.19 1.07 5.78
C PRO A 77 1.33 1.10 5.81
N ALA A 78 1.90 2.25 5.58
CA ALA A 78 3.35 2.41 5.66
C ALA A 78 3.68 3.83 6.03
N HIS A 79 4.88 4.03 6.58
CA HIS A 79 5.39 5.37 6.75
C HIS A 79 5.76 5.91 5.38
N ARG A 80 5.52 7.20 5.18
CA ARG A 80 5.88 7.84 3.91
C ARG A 80 7.34 7.59 3.56
N LEU A 81 8.22 7.75 4.52
CA LEU A 81 9.64 7.53 4.29
C LEU A 81 9.95 6.11 3.88
N CYS A 82 9.33 5.14 4.53
CA CYS A 82 9.54 3.74 4.19
C CYS A 82 9.05 3.45 2.78
N ASN A 83 7.90 4.01 2.45
CA ASN A 83 7.33 3.82 1.14
C ASN A 83 8.23 4.42 0.06
N GLN A 84 8.78 5.58 0.32
CA GLN A 84 9.68 6.23 -0.61
C GLN A 84 10.98 5.46 -0.79
N LYS A 85 11.53 4.94 0.29
CA LYS A 85 12.75 4.19 0.22
C LYS A 85 12.57 2.90 -0.54
N ARG A 86 11.40 2.29 -0.42
CA ARG A 86 11.11 1.09 -1.16
C ARG A 86 11.04 1.39 -2.64
N GLY A 87 10.60 2.59 -2.99
CA GLY A 87 10.49 3.01 -4.35
C GLY A 87 9.30 2.38 -5.05
N ASN A 88 9.20 2.61 -6.32
CA ASN A 88 8.06 2.15 -7.08
C ASN A 88 8.31 0.82 -7.74
N GLY A 89 9.17 0.04 -7.17
CA GLY A 89 9.41 -1.28 -7.70
C GLY A 89 10.81 -1.53 -8.16
N LYS A 90 11.61 -0.52 -8.24
CA LYS A 90 12.95 -0.72 -8.68
C LYS A 90 13.74 -1.65 -7.82
N ASN A 91 13.58 -1.55 -6.53
CA ASN A 91 14.32 -2.40 -5.61
C ASN A 91 13.52 -3.54 -5.08
N ARG A 92 12.34 -3.74 -5.59
CA ARG A 92 11.48 -4.72 -5.00
C ARG A 92 11.89 -6.12 -5.20
N LYS A 93 12.61 -6.39 -6.24
CA LYS A 93 13.01 -7.74 -6.50
C LYS A 93 13.82 -8.30 -5.37
N LYS A 94 14.28 -7.45 -4.50
CA LYS A 94 15.05 -7.92 -3.39
C LYS A 94 14.25 -8.20 -2.17
N THR A 95 13.00 -7.84 -2.18
CA THR A 95 12.22 -7.91 -0.96
C THR A 95 10.98 -8.72 -1.02
N PRO A 96 10.74 -9.51 -2.04
CA PRO A 96 9.45 -10.16 -2.13
C PRO A 96 9.17 -11.07 -0.98
N VAL A 97 10.17 -11.63 -0.47
CA VAL A 97 9.96 -12.60 0.57
C VAL A 97 9.52 -12.07 1.86
N GLN A 98 10.05 -10.96 2.24
CA GLN A 98 9.77 -10.46 3.53
C GLN A 98 8.35 -10.07 3.71
N VAL A 99 7.69 -9.80 2.65
CA VAL A 99 6.35 -9.33 2.74
C VAL A 99 5.43 -10.36 3.27
N LYS A 100 5.66 -11.61 2.90
CA LYS A 100 4.75 -12.62 3.29
C LYS A 100 4.56 -12.82 4.74
N PRO A 101 5.58 -12.89 5.51
CA PRO A 101 5.40 -13.12 6.94
C PRO A 101 4.53 -12.06 7.58
N VAL A 102 4.71 -10.85 7.18
CA VAL A 102 3.92 -9.78 7.74
C VAL A 102 2.48 -10.00 7.40
N TYR A 103 2.21 -10.44 6.23
CA TYR A 103 0.88 -10.61 5.83
C TYR A 103 0.14 -11.68 6.45
N LYS A 104 0.79 -12.70 6.86
CA LYS A 104 0.10 -13.73 7.53
C LYS A 104 -0.58 -13.24 8.74
N HIS A 105 -0.02 -12.26 9.35
CA HIS A 105 -0.62 -11.74 10.55
C HIS A 105 -1.75 -10.80 10.23
N SER A 106 -1.74 -10.28 9.06
CA SER A 106 -2.76 -9.32 8.69
C SER A 106 -4.00 -9.95 8.17
N ARG A 107 -4.05 -11.23 8.14
CA ARG A 107 -5.22 -11.86 7.59
C ARG A 107 -6.46 -11.54 8.39
N GLU A 108 -6.31 -11.00 9.51
CA GLU A 108 -7.45 -10.59 10.28
C GLU A 108 -8.11 -9.40 9.65
N TRP A 109 -7.47 -8.81 8.68
CA TRP A 109 -8.13 -7.71 8.06
C TRP A 109 -9.51 -8.16 7.66
#